data_63da6a7053906032c4f9a764eefe3f6c
#
_entry.id   63da6a7053906032c4f9a764eefe3f6c
#
_cell.length_a   1.000
_cell.length_b   1.000
_cell.length_c   1.000
_cell.angle_alpha   90.00
_cell.angle_beta   90.00
_cell.angle_gamma   90.00
#
_symmetry.space_group_name_H-M   'P 1'
#
loop_
_entity.id
_entity.type
_entity.pdbx_description
1 polymer ?
#
loop_
_entity_poly.entity_id
_entity_poly.type
_entity_poly.pdbx_seq_one_letter_code
_entity_poly.pdbx_strand_id
1 'polypeptide(L)'
;MVGQKPGDPKVVNHYTEDDRILEDGTRIPVYNDNDKVYQGTTAPPVYWNLRNDFTLWKDLTLSVSLYSYMGHKSRAGYWLNQENGGSQVTNGFNVAARKYWTPDNPTNDYCRLNAAGPNTGLANGVDKVYNRSFVRLDDITLGYTLPQKWTRKFMIDRIRLTASCKNVCTFDNWEYGDPETGGLATRTFNFGIN
;
A
#
# COMPACT_ATOMS: atom_id res chain seq x y z
N MET A 1 -0.17 -6.12 -32.00
CA MET A 1 1.06 -5.29 -32.08
C MET A 1 2.21 -6.17 -32.53
N VAL A 2 3.06 -5.64 -33.39
CA VAL A 2 4.23 -6.38 -33.91
C VAL A 2 5.15 -6.72 -32.74
N GLY A 3 5.52 -8.02 -32.60
CA GLY A 3 6.45 -8.50 -31.59
C GLY A 3 5.90 -8.79 -30.19
N GLN A 4 4.64 -8.46 -29.91
CA GLN A 4 4.03 -8.82 -28.62
C GLN A 4 3.55 -10.27 -28.58
N LYS A 5 3.78 -10.92 -27.45
CA LYS A 5 3.36 -12.29 -27.16
C LYS A 5 2.26 -12.30 -26.11
N PRO A 6 1.46 -13.39 -26.00
CA PRO A 6 0.53 -13.54 -24.90
C PRO A 6 1.23 -13.37 -23.55
N GLY A 7 0.61 -12.61 -22.64
CA GLY A 7 1.19 -12.28 -21.35
C GLY A 7 2.12 -11.07 -21.31
N ASP A 8 2.42 -10.45 -22.46
CA ASP A 8 3.17 -9.20 -22.47
C ASP A 8 2.28 -8.02 -22.03
N PRO A 9 2.85 -6.99 -21.37
CA PRO A 9 2.12 -5.80 -21.00
C PRO A 9 1.68 -5.03 -22.24
N LYS A 10 0.46 -4.49 -22.21
CA LYS A 10 -0.11 -3.69 -23.30
C LYS A 10 -0.30 -2.26 -22.84
N VAL A 11 0.29 -1.32 -23.55
CA VAL A 11 0.03 0.11 -23.43
C VAL A 11 -1.06 0.53 -24.38
N VAL A 12 -1.95 1.40 -23.92
CA VAL A 12 -2.99 1.99 -24.78
C VAL A 12 -2.36 3.16 -25.53
N ASN A 13 -2.45 3.13 -26.84
CA ASN A 13 -2.12 4.26 -27.72
C ASN A 13 -3.41 5.02 -27.99
N HIS A 14 -3.52 6.25 -27.49
CA HIS A 14 -4.68 7.11 -27.68
C HIS A 14 -4.61 7.92 -28.98
N TYR A 15 -3.40 8.22 -29.42
CA TYR A 15 -3.15 9.09 -30.60
C TYR A 15 -2.52 8.28 -31.72
N THR A 16 -3.36 7.66 -32.53
CA THR A 16 -2.93 6.79 -33.63
C THR A 16 -2.49 7.56 -34.87
N GLU A 17 -2.60 8.87 -34.88
CA GLU A 17 -2.22 9.75 -35.97
C GLU A 17 -0.71 9.78 -36.19
N ASP A 18 0.04 9.62 -35.10
CA ASP A 18 1.50 9.60 -35.09
C ASP A 18 2.08 8.20 -35.40
N ASP A 19 1.23 7.20 -35.59
CA ASP A 19 1.68 5.82 -35.84
C ASP A 19 2.41 5.71 -37.17
N ARG A 20 3.51 4.96 -37.17
CA ARG A 20 4.23 4.63 -38.37
C ARG A 20 3.50 3.53 -39.13
N ILE A 21 3.23 3.76 -40.40
CA ILE A 21 2.67 2.77 -41.32
C ILE A 21 3.83 2.25 -42.16
N LEU A 22 4.09 0.94 -42.12
CA LEU A 22 5.05 0.30 -43.00
C LEU A 22 4.49 0.11 -44.42
N GLU A 23 5.37 -0.22 -45.36
CA GLU A 23 4.99 -0.44 -46.77
C GLU A 23 3.97 -1.57 -46.97
N ASP A 24 3.97 -2.55 -46.03
CA ASP A 24 3.01 -3.67 -45.98
C ASP A 24 1.65 -3.30 -45.34
N GLY A 25 1.48 -2.04 -44.94
CA GLY A 25 0.30 -1.57 -44.23
C GLY A 25 0.29 -1.86 -42.72
N THR A 26 1.35 -2.44 -42.19
CA THR A 26 1.46 -2.73 -40.76
C THR A 26 1.63 -1.44 -39.97
N ARG A 27 0.77 -1.22 -38.97
CA ARG A 27 0.83 -0.07 -38.10
C ARG A 27 1.74 -0.35 -36.88
N ILE A 28 2.75 0.49 -36.69
CA ILE A 28 3.66 0.47 -35.53
C ILE A 28 3.25 1.65 -34.66
N PRO A 29 2.76 1.38 -33.42
CA PRO A 29 2.40 2.44 -32.49
C PRO A 29 3.60 3.32 -32.13
N VAL A 30 3.41 4.63 -32.13
CA VAL A 30 4.36 5.61 -31.62
C VAL A 30 3.72 6.21 -30.36
N TYR A 31 4.36 6.01 -29.22
CA TYR A 31 3.90 6.51 -27.93
C TYR A 31 4.58 7.84 -27.60
N ASN A 32 3.81 8.78 -27.10
CA ASN A 32 4.29 10.10 -26.71
C ASN A 32 3.65 10.58 -25.39
N ASP A 33 3.97 11.80 -24.97
CA ASP A 33 3.45 12.35 -23.72
C ASP A 33 1.93 12.55 -23.72
N ASN A 34 1.30 12.65 -24.88
CA ASN A 34 -0.16 12.79 -24.99
C ASN A 34 -0.89 11.48 -24.65
N ASP A 35 -0.20 10.33 -24.72
CA ASP A 35 -0.76 9.03 -24.31
C ASP A 35 -0.82 8.85 -22.78
N LYS A 36 -0.22 9.77 -22.02
CA LYS A 36 -0.25 9.72 -20.57
C LYS A 36 -1.62 10.09 -20.04
N VAL A 37 -2.16 9.24 -19.17
CA VAL A 37 -3.47 9.44 -18.54
C VAL A 37 -3.27 9.73 -17.05
N TYR A 38 -4.03 10.69 -16.54
CA TYR A 38 -4.03 10.96 -15.09
C TYR A 38 -4.63 9.78 -14.33
N GLN A 39 -3.84 9.16 -13.48
CA GLN A 39 -4.21 7.98 -12.70
C GLN A 39 -4.66 8.29 -11.27
N GLY A 40 -4.54 9.52 -10.83
CA GLY A 40 -4.85 9.98 -9.49
C GLY A 40 -3.65 10.63 -8.80
N THR A 41 -3.80 10.95 -7.52
CA THR A 41 -2.79 11.65 -6.71
C THR A 41 -2.08 10.69 -5.76
N THR A 42 -0.81 10.95 -5.48
CA THR A 42 -0.04 10.27 -4.43
C THR A 42 -0.25 10.87 -3.05
N ALA A 43 -0.68 12.14 -2.98
CA ALA A 43 -1.06 12.77 -1.73
C ALA A 43 -2.51 12.44 -1.37
N PRO A 44 -2.84 12.07 -0.13
CA PRO A 44 -4.21 11.78 0.26
C PRO A 44 -5.06 13.06 0.20
N PRO A 45 -6.11 13.10 -0.64
CA PRO A 45 -7.01 14.26 -0.70
C PRO A 45 -7.88 14.38 0.55
N VAL A 46 -8.09 13.29 1.27
CA VAL A 46 -8.86 13.27 2.52
C VAL A 46 -8.03 12.58 3.59
N TYR A 47 -7.90 13.25 4.72
CA TYR A 47 -7.38 12.66 5.95
C TYR A 47 -8.25 13.09 7.13
N TRP A 48 -8.41 12.17 8.08
CA TRP A 48 -9.12 12.44 9.31
C TRP A 48 -8.51 11.64 10.46
N ASN A 49 -8.75 12.13 11.65
CA ASN A 49 -8.33 11.48 12.87
C ASN A 49 -9.49 11.59 13.88
N LEU A 50 -9.71 10.55 14.63
CA LEU A 50 -10.73 10.46 15.65
C LEU A 50 -10.09 9.87 16.91
N ARG A 51 -10.15 10.64 18.00
CA ARG A 51 -9.77 10.18 19.32
C ARG A 51 -10.97 10.22 20.26
N ASN A 52 -11.19 9.10 20.94
CA ASN A 52 -12.22 8.99 21.98
C ASN A 52 -11.56 8.64 23.31
N ASP A 53 -11.89 9.41 24.34
CA ASP A 53 -11.45 9.18 25.70
C ASP A 53 -12.68 8.89 26.56
N PHE A 54 -12.73 7.71 27.14
CA PHE A 54 -13.82 7.24 27.99
C PHE A 54 -13.35 7.16 29.45
N THR A 55 -14.15 7.65 30.37
CA THR A 55 -13.97 7.41 31.81
C THR A 55 -15.03 6.41 32.27
N LEU A 56 -14.58 5.23 32.67
CA LEU A 56 -15.44 4.14 33.11
C LEU A 56 -15.25 3.98 34.64
N TRP A 57 -16.33 3.91 35.38
CA TRP A 57 -16.35 3.67 36.83
C TRP A 57 -15.37 4.52 37.65
N LYS A 58 -15.20 5.79 37.34
CA LYS A 58 -14.34 6.80 37.99
C LYS A 58 -12.84 6.53 37.93
N ASP A 59 -12.42 5.28 38.01
CA ASP A 59 -11.02 4.87 38.15
C ASP A 59 -10.40 4.27 36.90
N LEU A 60 -11.21 3.90 35.92
CA LEU A 60 -10.80 3.29 34.67
C LEU A 60 -10.99 4.27 33.53
N THR A 61 -9.93 4.47 32.74
CA THR A 61 -9.97 5.29 31.53
C THR A 61 -9.57 4.45 30.32
N LEU A 62 -10.26 4.64 29.22
CA LEU A 62 -9.94 4.02 27.94
C LEU A 62 -9.82 5.11 26.90
N SER A 63 -8.67 5.20 26.23
CA SER A 63 -8.45 6.06 25.09
C SER A 63 -8.31 5.21 23.83
N VAL A 64 -8.96 5.61 22.76
CA VAL A 64 -8.89 4.94 21.46
C VAL A 64 -8.65 5.99 20.38
N SER A 65 -7.64 5.80 19.57
CA SER A 65 -7.28 6.71 18.47
C SER A 65 -7.29 5.98 17.14
N LEU A 66 -8.01 6.55 16.19
CA LEU A 66 -8.05 6.09 14.80
C LEU A 66 -7.65 7.23 13.87
N TYR A 67 -7.01 6.90 12.75
CA TYR A 67 -6.83 7.86 11.66
C TYR A 67 -6.89 7.16 10.31
N SER A 68 -7.04 7.97 9.27
CA SER A 68 -7.19 7.46 7.91
C SER A 68 -6.63 8.45 6.90
N TYR A 69 -6.00 7.91 5.86
CA TYR A 69 -5.63 8.60 4.64
C TYR A 69 -6.39 7.94 3.48
N MET A 70 -7.14 8.73 2.74
CA MET A 70 -8.07 8.21 1.74
C MET A 70 -7.88 8.87 0.37
N GLY A 71 -8.13 8.10 -0.69
CA GLY A 71 -8.17 8.58 -2.06
C GLY A 71 -6.81 8.72 -2.73
N HIS A 72 -5.72 8.44 -2.04
CA HIS A 72 -4.39 8.46 -2.64
C HIS A 72 -4.05 7.13 -3.31
N LYS A 73 -3.19 7.21 -4.29
CA LYS A 73 -2.73 6.07 -5.07
C LYS A 73 -1.22 6.00 -5.08
N SER A 74 -0.68 4.82 -5.26
CA SER A 74 0.75 4.61 -5.40
C SER A 74 1.05 3.53 -6.43
N ARG A 75 2.21 3.63 -7.03
CA ARG A 75 2.77 2.52 -7.80
C ARG A 75 3.23 1.45 -6.82
N ALA A 76 3.11 0.20 -7.19
CA ALA A 76 3.58 -0.91 -6.37
C ALA A 76 5.12 -1.05 -6.38
N GLY A 77 5.81 -0.04 -6.87
CA GLY A 77 7.25 0.00 -6.96
C GLY A 77 7.82 -1.11 -7.84
N TYR A 78 9.04 -1.51 -7.56
CA TYR A 78 9.79 -2.50 -8.32
C TYR A 78 9.20 -3.92 -8.31
N TRP A 79 8.23 -4.23 -7.43
CA TRP A 79 7.50 -5.51 -7.40
C TRP A 79 6.77 -5.80 -8.70
N LEU A 80 6.41 -4.76 -9.42
CA LEU A 80 5.70 -4.81 -10.68
C LEU A 80 6.52 -4.24 -11.84
N ASN A 81 7.82 -4.15 -11.68
CA ASN A 81 8.67 -3.80 -12.81
C ASN A 81 8.55 -4.89 -13.86
N GLN A 82 7.61 -4.67 -14.76
CA GLN A 82 7.19 -5.63 -15.77
C GLN A 82 8.19 -5.71 -16.93
N GLU A 83 9.00 -4.66 -17.10
CA GLU A 83 10.09 -4.65 -18.09
C GLU A 83 11.17 -5.67 -17.76
N ASN A 84 11.30 -6.02 -16.50
CA ASN A 84 12.36 -6.88 -16.00
C ASN A 84 11.82 -8.05 -15.17
N GLY A 85 10.77 -8.71 -15.63
CA GLY A 85 10.27 -9.92 -14.97
C GLY A 85 11.39 -10.92 -14.59
N GLY A 86 12.44 -11.01 -15.42
CA GLY A 86 13.64 -11.78 -15.14
C GLY A 86 14.54 -11.21 -14.05
N SER A 87 14.63 -9.88 -13.91
CA SER A 87 15.46 -9.28 -12.87
C SER A 87 14.90 -9.45 -11.46
N GLN A 88 13.62 -9.64 -11.33
CA GLN A 88 13.00 -9.98 -10.04
C GLN A 88 13.43 -11.36 -9.56
N VAL A 89 13.57 -12.31 -10.47
CA VAL A 89 14.11 -13.64 -10.15
C VAL A 89 15.57 -13.55 -9.75
N THR A 90 16.36 -12.78 -10.48
CA THR A 90 17.79 -12.59 -10.17
C THR A 90 18.04 -11.85 -8.87
N ASN A 91 17.13 -10.96 -8.48
CA ASN A 91 17.22 -10.23 -7.22
C ASN A 91 16.66 -11.00 -6.01
N GLY A 92 16.30 -12.26 -6.18
CA GLY A 92 15.85 -13.11 -5.08
C GLY A 92 14.42 -12.87 -4.62
N PHE A 93 13.61 -12.13 -5.37
CA PHE A 93 12.20 -11.97 -5.05
C PHE A 93 11.42 -13.26 -5.31
N ASN A 94 10.50 -13.59 -4.41
CA ASN A 94 9.62 -14.75 -4.58
C ASN A 94 8.50 -14.43 -5.57
N VAL A 95 8.81 -14.52 -6.86
CA VAL A 95 7.84 -14.31 -7.95
C VAL A 95 6.73 -15.37 -7.97
N ALA A 96 6.98 -16.55 -7.40
CA ALA A 96 6.00 -17.63 -7.29
C ALA A 96 4.83 -17.26 -6.34
N ALA A 97 5.03 -16.29 -5.45
CA ALA A 97 3.95 -15.75 -4.61
C ALA A 97 2.93 -14.92 -5.40
N ARG A 98 3.25 -14.55 -6.64
CA ARG A 98 2.36 -13.79 -7.52
C ARG A 98 1.80 -14.71 -8.61
N LYS A 99 0.50 -14.57 -8.85
CA LYS A 99 -0.19 -15.31 -9.93
C LYS A 99 0.09 -14.62 -11.27
N TYR A 100 1.34 -14.73 -11.75
CA TYR A 100 1.71 -14.18 -13.05
C TYR A 100 1.10 -14.98 -14.19
N TRP A 101 1.07 -14.38 -15.37
CA TRP A 101 0.52 -15.00 -16.56
C TRP A 101 1.35 -16.22 -17.01
N THR A 102 0.66 -17.33 -17.19
CA THR A 102 1.17 -18.54 -17.89
C THR A 102 0.08 -19.05 -18.82
N PRO A 103 0.37 -19.92 -19.79
CA PRO A 103 -0.68 -20.54 -20.62
C PRO A 103 -1.76 -21.24 -19.80
N ASP A 104 -1.39 -21.81 -18.64
CA ASP A 104 -2.30 -22.51 -17.73
C ASP A 104 -2.99 -21.59 -16.73
N ASN A 105 -2.52 -20.36 -16.59
CA ASN A 105 -3.08 -19.34 -15.71
C ASN A 105 -3.15 -17.99 -16.43
N PRO A 106 -4.05 -17.81 -17.42
CA PRO A 106 -4.21 -16.54 -18.09
C PRO A 106 -4.79 -15.51 -17.12
N THR A 107 -4.09 -14.42 -16.90
CA THR A 107 -4.50 -13.33 -15.99
C THR A 107 -4.09 -11.98 -16.59
N ASN A 108 -4.82 -10.93 -16.22
CA ASN A 108 -4.48 -9.54 -16.54
C ASN A 108 -3.81 -8.81 -15.36
N ASP A 109 -3.61 -9.50 -14.23
CA ASP A 109 -3.05 -8.88 -13.03
C ASP A 109 -1.53 -8.72 -13.12
N TYR A 110 -0.87 -9.76 -13.60
CA TYR A 110 0.59 -9.77 -13.74
C TYR A 110 0.99 -10.34 -15.10
N CYS A 111 1.93 -9.70 -15.76
CA CYS A 111 2.47 -10.19 -17.03
C CYS A 111 3.27 -11.49 -16.85
N ARG A 112 3.58 -12.14 -17.96
CA ARG A 112 4.49 -13.29 -17.95
C ARG A 112 5.88 -12.89 -17.45
N LEU A 113 6.62 -13.84 -16.92
CA LEU A 113 8.02 -13.63 -16.56
C LEU A 113 8.84 -13.31 -17.83
N ASN A 114 9.82 -12.45 -17.71
CA ASN A 114 10.65 -11.96 -18.81
C ASN A 114 9.83 -11.32 -19.96
N ALA A 115 8.68 -10.72 -19.62
CA ALA A 115 7.94 -9.96 -20.60
C ALA A 115 8.76 -8.75 -21.04
N ALA A 116 8.89 -8.55 -22.34
CA ALA A 116 9.39 -7.30 -22.88
C ALA A 116 8.26 -6.27 -22.83
N GLY A 117 8.53 -5.11 -22.22
CA GLY A 117 7.63 -3.98 -22.34
C GLY A 117 7.57 -3.48 -23.77
N PRO A 118 6.48 -2.81 -24.18
CA PRO A 118 6.47 -2.12 -25.44
C PRO A 118 7.56 -1.05 -25.43
N ASN A 119 8.30 -0.92 -26.51
CA ASN A 119 9.29 0.15 -26.67
C ASN A 119 8.55 1.49 -26.85
N THR A 120 8.18 2.09 -25.74
CA THR A 120 7.41 3.34 -25.73
C THR A 120 8.29 4.59 -25.76
N GLY A 121 9.61 4.43 -25.66
CA GLY A 121 10.52 5.56 -25.44
C GLY A 121 10.32 6.24 -24.07
N LEU A 122 9.36 5.78 -23.29
CA LEU A 122 9.09 6.25 -21.93
C LEU A 122 9.86 5.36 -20.94
N ALA A 123 10.66 5.96 -20.10
CA ALA A 123 11.32 5.23 -19.03
C ALA A 123 10.25 4.56 -18.15
N ASN A 124 10.44 3.26 -17.89
CA ASN A 124 9.65 2.45 -16.95
C ASN A 124 8.30 1.87 -17.42
N GLY A 125 8.07 1.67 -18.72
CA GLY A 125 7.03 0.77 -19.22
C GLY A 125 5.63 0.95 -18.61
N VAL A 126 4.99 -0.14 -18.28
CA VAL A 126 3.61 -0.18 -17.78
C VAL A 126 3.60 -0.30 -16.27
N ASP A 127 3.39 0.80 -15.59
CA ASP A 127 3.19 0.82 -14.15
C ASP A 127 1.71 0.73 -13.79
N LYS A 128 1.37 -0.23 -12.96
CA LYS A 128 0.04 -0.36 -12.39
C LYS A 128 -0.06 0.50 -11.13
N VAL A 129 -1.12 1.30 -11.04
CA VAL A 129 -1.38 2.21 -9.92
C VAL A 129 -2.48 1.62 -9.05
N TYR A 130 -2.24 1.53 -7.77
CA TYR A 130 -3.13 0.92 -6.79
C TYR A 130 -3.66 1.94 -5.80
N ASN A 131 -4.85 1.68 -5.28
CA ASN A 131 -5.38 2.42 -4.14
C ASN A 131 -4.57 2.11 -2.89
N ARG A 132 -4.14 3.16 -2.18
CA ARG A 132 -3.35 3.06 -0.96
C ARG A 132 -4.10 3.59 0.27
N SER A 133 -5.40 3.76 0.16
CA SER A 133 -6.25 4.22 1.25
C SER A 133 -6.27 3.21 2.40
N PHE A 134 -6.26 3.71 3.62
CA PHE A 134 -6.32 2.88 4.81
C PHE A 134 -7.04 3.58 5.96
N VAL A 135 -7.49 2.77 6.92
CA VAL A 135 -7.93 3.20 8.25
C VAL A 135 -7.06 2.48 9.28
N ARG A 136 -6.45 3.22 10.19
CA ARG A 136 -5.60 2.66 11.23
C ARG A 136 -6.18 2.89 12.61
N LEU A 137 -6.28 1.82 13.38
CA LEU A 137 -6.42 1.88 14.83
C LEU A 137 -5.03 2.04 15.41
N ASP A 138 -4.67 3.29 15.72
CA ASP A 138 -3.30 3.66 16.06
C ASP A 138 -2.96 3.38 17.51
N ASP A 139 -3.82 3.81 18.41
CA ASP A 139 -3.55 3.71 19.86
C ASP A 139 -4.79 3.22 20.61
N ILE A 140 -4.57 2.27 21.50
CA ILE A 140 -5.50 1.91 22.57
C ILE A 140 -4.74 2.02 23.89
N THR A 141 -5.18 2.92 24.75
CA THR A 141 -4.59 3.11 26.08
C THR A 141 -5.61 2.88 27.17
N LEU A 142 -5.33 1.94 28.07
CA LEU A 142 -6.09 1.65 29.26
C LEU A 142 -5.35 2.22 30.48
N GLY A 143 -6.02 2.98 31.31
CA GLY A 143 -5.49 3.53 32.53
C GLY A 143 -6.38 3.18 33.73
N TYR A 144 -5.80 2.63 34.77
CA TYR A 144 -6.51 2.30 36.00
C TYR A 144 -5.87 2.95 37.20
N THR A 145 -6.65 3.73 37.96
CA THR A 145 -6.21 4.34 39.21
C THR A 145 -6.60 3.42 40.35
N LEU A 146 -5.62 3.00 41.12
CA LEU A 146 -5.86 2.13 42.27
C LEU A 146 -6.66 2.84 43.35
N PRO A 147 -7.62 2.13 44.01
CA PRO A 147 -8.38 2.67 45.13
C PRO A 147 -7.48 3.16 46.25
N GLN A 148 -7.73 4.34 46.78
CA GLN A 148 -6.94 4.91 47.90
C GLN A 148 -6.85 4.00 49.11
N LYS A 149 -7.85 3.14 49.36
CA LYS A 149 -7.83 2.16 50.43
C LYS A 149 -6.61 1.22 50.38
N TRP A 150 -6.12 0.96 49.16
CA TRP A 150 -4.96 0.09 48.95
C TRP A 150 -3.65 0.87 49.03
N THR A 151 -3.59 2.04 48.44
CA THR A 151 -2.36 2.83 48.30
C THR A 151 -1.95 3.46 49.65
N ARG A 152 -2.91 3.90 50.45
CA ARG A 152 -2.64 4.48 51.79
C ARG A 152 -1.94 3.51 52.77
N LYS A 153 -2.12 2.20 52.60
CA LYS A 153 -1.38 1.21 53.40
C LYS A 153 0.14 1.29 53.21
N PHE A 154 0.56 1.83 52.07
CA PHE A 154 1.96 2.01 51.72
C PHE A 154 2.40 3.49 51.77
N MET A 155 1.60 4.37 52.40
CA MET A 155 1.84 5.82 52.46
C MET A 155 1.96 6.47 51.03
N ILE A 156 1.27 5.92 50.06
CA ILE A 156 1.23 6.42 48.68
C ILE A 156 -0.17 7.01 48.42
N ASP A 157 -0.23 8.27 47.99
CA ASP A 157 -1.52 8.95 47.74
C ASP A 157 -2.24 8.38 46.54
N ARG A 158 -1.52 8.10 45.45
CA ARG A 158 -2.10 7.66 44.21
C ARG A 158 -1.14 6.76 43.44
N ILE A 159 -1.65 5.65 42.92
CA ILE A 159 -0.97 4.82 41.94
C ILE A 159 -1.90 4.69 40.72
N ARG A 160 -1.36 4.98 39.53
CA ARG A 160 -2.04 4.77 38.27
C ARG A 160 -1.25 3.77 37.43
N LEU A 161 -1.91 2.71 37.01
CA LEU A 161 -1.41 1.74 36.06
C LEU A 161 -1.86 2.11 34.67
N THR A 162 -0.97 2.05 33.70
CA THR A 162 -1.29 2.29 32.29
C THR A 162 -0.79 1.13 31.44
N ALA A 163 -1.61 0.73 30.47
CA ALA A 163 -1.22 -0.22 29.44
C ALA A 163 -1.65 0.36 28.09
N SER A 164 -0.75 0.42 27.13
CA SER A 164 -1.09 0.89 25.80
C SER A 164 -0.54 -0.04 24.72
N CYS A 165 -1.26 -0.08 23.62
CA CYS A 165 -0.85 -0.72 22.38
C CYS A 165 -0.90 0.30 21.27
N LYS A 166 0.23 0.53 20.60
CA LYS A 166 0.33 1.37 19.41
C LYS A 166 0.36 0.50 18.15
N ASN A 167 -0.14 1.07 17.06
CA ASN A 167 -0.25 0.42 15.76
C ASN A 167 -0.99 -0.91 15.86
N VAL A 168 -2.20 -0.86 16.41
CA VAL A 168 -3.01 -2.04 16.79
C VAL A 168 -3.40 -2.86 15.55
N CYS A 169 -3.98 -2.19 14.55
CA CYS A 169 -4.31 -2.80 13.27
C CYS A 169 -4.53 -1.73 12.20
N THR A 170 -4.33 -2.14 10.96
CA THR A 170 -4.61 -1.33 9.76
C THR A 170 -5.60 -2.08 8.89
N PHE A 171 -6.60 -1.37 8.40
CA PHE A 171 -7.61 -1.86 7.46
C PHE A 171 -7.34 -1.22 6.11
N ASP A 172 -6.88 -1.99 5.15
CA ASP A 172 -6.52 -1.57 3.81
C ASP A 172 -6.68 -2.70 2.79
N ASN A 173 -6.51 -2.35 1.52
CA ASN A 173 -6.43 -3.29 0.41
C ASN A 173 -5.05 -3.25 -0.25
N TRP A 174 -4.04 -2.74 0.47
CA TRP A 174 -2.69 -2.61 -0.03
C TRP A 174 -1.88 -3.87 0.26
N GLU A 175 -1.34 -4.50 -0.78
CA GLU A 175 -0.67 -5.79 -0.66
C GLU A 175 0.86 -5.70 -0.46
N TYR A 176 1.41 -4.49 -0.40
CA TYR A 176 2.86 -4.27 -0.46
C TYR A 176 3.46 -3.73 0.84
N GLY A 177 3.09 -4.35 1.95
CA GLY A 177 3.52 -3.92 3.27
C GLY A 177 2.58 -2.90 3.90
N ASP A 178 3.09 -2.06 4.78
CA ASP A 178 2.30 -1.03 5.43
C ASP A 178 1.92 0.09 4.44
N PRO A 179 0.63 0.47 4.33
CA PRO A 179 0.18 1.46 3.35
C PRO A 179 0.71 2.87 3.61
N GLU A 180 1.19 3.18 4.79
CA GLU A 180 1.75 4.49 5.11
C GLU A 180 3.26 4.53 4.90
N THR A 181 3.98 3.56 5.45
CA THR A 181 5.44 3.54 5.45
C THR A 181 6.05 2.69 4.33
N GLY A 182 5.29 1.76 3.76
CA GLY A 182 5.76 0.80 2.77
C GLY A 182 6.58 -0.35 3.35
N GLY A 183 6.84 -0.34 4.67
CA GLY A 183 7.61 -1.36 5.37
C GLY A 183 6.72 -2.32 6.16
N LEU A 184 7.29 -2.86 7.25
CA LEU A 184 6.55 -3.66 8.21
C LEU A 184 5.96 -2.76 9.31
N ALA A 185 4.67 -2.92 9.56
CA ALA A 185 4.02 -2.26 10.67
C ALA A 185 4.27 -3.04 11.96
N THR A 186 5.00 -2.45 12.90
CA THR A 186 5.29 -3.06 14.20
C THR A 186 4.31 -2.59 15.27
N ARG A 187 3.79 -3.52 16.06
CA ARG A 187 3.01 -3.19 17.26
C ARG A 187 3.93 -2.93 18.44
N THR A 188 3.58 -1.93 19.24
CA THR A 188 4.34 -1.58 20.44
C THR A 188 3.43 -1.64 21.65
N PHE A 189 3.82 -2.42 22.64
CA PHE A 189 3.12 -2.49 23.93
C PHE A 189 3.92 -1.71 24.97
N ASN A 190 3.25 -0.81 25.70
CA ASN A 190 3.86 -0.06 26.78
C ASN A 190 3.06 -0.29 28.06
N PHE A 191 3.79 -0.43 29.15
CA PHE A 191 3.23 -0.53 30.50
C PHE A 191 3.86 0.55 31.37
N GLY A 192 3.06 1.22 32.17
CA GLY A 192 3.52 2.29 33.04
C GLY A 192 2.88 2.23 34.42
N ILE A 193 3.62 2.69 35.41
CA ILE A 193 3.17 2.90 36.79
C ILE A 193 3.52 4.33 37.16
N ASN A 194 2.55 5.13 37.53
CA ASN A 194 2.70 6.52 37.94
C ASN A 194 2.13 6.74 39.33
#